data_65d2a89f204ab7c0c8e55429858465b9
#
_entry.id   65d2a89f204ab7c0c8e55429858465b9
#
_cell.length_a   1.000
_cell.length_b   1.000
_cell.length_c   1.000
_cell.angle_alpha   90.00
_cell.angle_beta   90.00
_cell.angle_gamma   90.00
#
_symmetry.space_group_name_H-M   'P 1'
#
loop_
_entity.id
_entity.type
_entity.pdbx_description
1 polymer ?
#
loop_
_entity_poly.entity_id
_entity_poly.type
_entity_poly.pdbx_seq_one_letter_code
_entity_poly.pdbx_strand_id
1 'polypeptide(L)'
;TRAGTLLAYAEARRGGSGDWGSIDIVLRRSTDGGRSWSPQRIIARVPGEKGRNPLSPVRKGPDPEALTYNNPVAIADAQSGAVHFLFCLEYMRAFYMRSDDDGRTFSKPVDITGAFEEFRKEYAWKVIATGPGHGIQLKSGRLVVPVWLALGTGGNAHRPSVASTIYSDDRGATWHAGEIAVPHTREWVN
;
A
#
# COMPACT_ATOMS: atom_id res chain seq x y z
N THR A 1 15.55 7.04 -6.30
CA THR A 1 15.32 6.68 -7.71
C THR A 1 16.64 6.50 -8.45
N ARG A 2 16.57 5.98 -9.67
CA ARG A 2 17.74 5.83 -10.53
C ARG A 2 18.42 7.17 -10.88
N ALA A 3 17.64 8.23 -10.94
CA ALA A 3 18.16 9.60 -11.16
C ALA A 3 18.77 10.24 -9.91
N GLY A 4 18.81 9.53 -8.77
CA GLY A 4 19.32 10.05 -7.50
C GLY A 4 18.32 10.89 -6.72
N THR A 5 17.08 11.03 -7.17
CA THR A 5 16.02 11.71 -6.42
C THR A 5 15.61 10.87 -5.21
N LEU A 6 15.49 11.49 -4.06
CA LEU A 6 14.88 10.89 -2.88
C LEU A 6 13.38 11.17 -2.90
N LEU A 7 12.59 10.14 -2.61
CA LEU A 7 11.13 10.23 -2.47
C LEU A 7 10.77 9.91 -1.02
N ALA A 8 10.21 10.89 -0.31
CA ALA A 8 9.64 10.70 1.02
C ALA A 8 8.12 10.66 0.90
N TYR A 9 7.53 9.54 1.30
CA TYR A 9 6.08 9.35 1.27
C TYR A 9 5.58 8.88 2.63
N ALA A 10 4.37 9.25 2.97
CA ALA A 10 3.76 8.92 4.25
C ALA A 10 2.24 8.99 4.19
N GLU A 11 1.61 8.41 5.20
CA GLU A 11 0.21 8.65 5.53
C GLU A 11 0.08 10.01 6.24
N ALA A 12 -0.67 10.92 5.65
CA ALA A 12 -1.06 12.18 6.30
C ALA A 12 -2.37 11.96 7.06
N ARG A 13 -2.26 11.64 8.33
CA ARG A 13 -3.40 11.35 9.22
C ARG A 13 -4.02 12.65 9.73
N ARG A 14 -5.28 12.89 9.38
CA ARG A 14 -6.02 14.09 9.78
C ARG A 14 -6.99 13.75 10.91
N GLY A 15 -6.82 14.40 12.04
CA GLY A 15 -7.75 14.26 13.18
C GLY A 15 -7.46 13.11 14.14
N GLY A 16 -6.24 12.55 14.12
CA GLY A 16 -5.83 11.55 15.11
C GLY A 16 -4.69 10.65 14.65
N SER A 17 -4.20 9.79 15.53
CA SER A 17 -3.12 8.83 15.29
C SER A 17 -3.62 7.43 14.91
N GLY A 18 -4.94 7.21 14.86
CA GLY A 18 -5.53 5.90 14.56
C GLY A 18 -5.28 5.45 13.11
N ASP A 19 -5.35 4.14 12.88
CA ASP A 19 -5.14 3.53 11.56
C ASP A 19 -6.35 3.71 10.64
N TRP A 20 -7.49 4.07 11.19
CA TRP A 20 -8.73 4.32 10.47
C TRP A 20 -9.11 5.80 10.60
N GLY A 21 -9.38 6.45 9.48
CA GLY A 21 -9.76 7.86 9.52
C GLY A 21 -9.57 8.58 8.18
N SER A 22 -9.62 9.89 8.22
CA SER A 22 -9.24 10.74 7.08
C SER A 22 -7.72 10.67 6.92
N ILE A 23 -7.26 9.79 6.04
CA ILE A 23 -5.84 9.56 5.77
C ILE A 23 -5.60 9.73 4.28
N ASP A 24 -4.66 10.62 3.94
CA ASP A 24 -4.16 10.79 2.58
C ASP A 24 -2.75 10.20 2.45
N ILE A 25 -2.36 9.77 1.26
CA ILE A 25 -0.97 9.47 0.95
C ILE A 25 -0.33 10.68 0.30
N VAL A 26 0.75 11.13 0.91
CA VAL A 26 1.50 12.31 0.50
C VAL A 26 2.91 11.97 0.09
N LEU A 27 3.48 12.82 -0.77
CA LEU A 27 4.85 12.68 -1.27
C LEU A 27 5.56 14.03 -1.26
N ARG A 28 6.86 13.99 -0.96
CA ARG A 28 7.83 15.06 -1.21
C ARG A 28 9.03 14.49 -1.97
N ARG A 29 9.68 15.32 -2.76
CA ARG A 29 10.86 14.97 -3.56
C ARG A 29 12.05 15.84 -3.17
N SER A 30 13.24 15.24 -3.14
CA SER A 30 14.50 15.96 -3.02
C SER A 30 15.44 15.55 -4.15
N THR A 31 16.06 16.52 -4.81
CA THR A 31 17.03 16.31 -5.89
C THR A 31 18.45 16.73 -5.51
N ASP A 32 18.66 17.05 -4.26
CA ASP A 32 19.93 17.57 -3.70
C ASP A 32 20.45 16.75 -2.51
N GLY A 33 20.10 15.45 -2.48
CA GLY A 33 20.54 14.54 -1.42
C GLY A 33 19.83 14.77 -0.08
N GLY A 34 18.61 15.31 -0.09
CA GLY A 34 17.79 15.51 1.11
C GLY A 34 18.00 16.87 1.79
N ARG A 35 18.79 17.79 1.21
CA ARG A 35 19.03 19.12 1.76
C ARG A 35 17.80 20.01 1.68
N SER A 36 17.06 19.91 0.57
CA SER A 36 15.77 20.57 0.38
C SER A 36 14.71 19.61 -0.16
N TRP A 37 13.44 19.96 0.09
CA TRP A 37 12.31 19.11 -0.28
C TRP A 37 11.23 19.94 -0.95
N SER A 38 10.65 19.38 -2.02
CA SER A 38 9.49 19.98 -2.69
C SER A 38 8.32 20.19 -1.71
N PRO A 39 7.36 21.05 -2.03
CA PRO A 39 6.09 21.07 -1.30
C PRO A 39 5.44 19.70 -1.25
N GLN A 40 4.76 19.41 -0.13
CA GLN A 40 3.98 18.19 0.03
C GLN A 40 2.80 18.18 -0.94
N ARG A 41 2.56 17.04 -1.56
CA ARG A 41 1.39 16.83 -2.41
C ARG A 41 0.73 15.49 -2.15
N ILE A 42 -0.58 15.43 -2.31
CA ILE A 42 -1.33 14.18 -2.28
C ILE A 42 -1.12 13.48 -3.62
N ILE A 43 -0.80 12.18 -3.59
CA ILE A 43 -0.51 11.40 -4.80
C ILE A 43 -1.52 10.28 -5.07
N ALA A 44 -2.26 9.81 -4.07
CA ALA A 44 -3.23 8.75 -4.24
C ALA A 44 -4.66 9.31 -4.23
N ARG A 45 -5.43 9.02 -5.28
CA ARG A 45 -6.85 9.30 -5.40
C ARG A 45 -7.50 8.25 -6.28
N VAL A 46 -8.56 7.63 -5.79
CA VAL A 46 -9.39 6.69 -6.55
C VAL A 46 -10.74 7.37 -6.80
N PRO A 47 -10.97 7.92 -8.00
CA PRO A 47 -12.21 8.64 -8.30
C PRO A 47 -13.43 7.74 -8.21
N GLY A 48 -14.53 8.28 -7.64
CA GLY A 48 -15.81 7.58 -7.55
C GLY A 48 -15.90 6.53 -6.44
N GLU A 49 -14.79 6.25 -5.73
CA GLU A 49 -14.79 5.28 -4.64
C GLU A 49 -15.45 5.87 -3.39
N LYS A 50 -16.39 5.11 -2.82
CA LYS A 50 -17.10 5.45 -1.58
C LYS A 50 -17.20 4.28 -0.60
N GLY A 51 -16.73 3.09 -1.01
CA GLY A 51 -16.82 1.87 -0.20
C GLY A 51 -15.89 1.93 1.00
N ARG A 52 -16.44 1.69 2.20
CA ARG A 52 -15.68 1.56 3.44
C ARG A 52 -15.61 0.10 3.86
N ASN A 53 -14.53 -0.28 4.52
CA ASN A 53 -14.47 -1.60 5.11
C ASN A 53 -15.55 -1.73 6.20
N PRO A 54 -16.39 -2.78 6.18
CA PRO A 54 -17.40 -3.00 7.21
C PRO A 54 -16.84 -3.10 8.63
N LEU A 55 -15.55 -3.41 8.77
CA LEU A 55 -14.85 -3.47 10.05
C LEU A 55 -14.28 -2.12 10.49
N SER A 56 -14.39 -1.08 9.64
CA SER A 56 -13.96 0.27 10.01
C SER A 56 -14.76 0.77 11.21
N PRO A 57 -14.11 1.27 12.26
CA PRO A 57 -14.82 1.82 13.40
C PRO A 57 -15.63 3.05 12.98
N VAL A 58 -16.68 3.35 13.75
CA VAL A 58 -17.45 4.57 13.58
C VAL A 58 -16.52 5.78 13.73
N ARG A 59 -16.44 6.60 12.70
CA ARG A 59 -15.56 7.78 12.70
C ARG A 59 -16.26 8.97 13.33
N LYS A 60 -15.54 9.59 14.26
CA LYS A 60 -15.92 10.87 14.87
C LYS A 60 -15.02 11.95 14.26
N GLY A 61 -15.56 13.10 13.90
CA GLY A 61 -14.75 14.22 13.39
C GLY A 61 -15.45 15.00 12.29
N PRO A 62 -14.75 15.99 11.73
CA PRO A 62 -15.35 16.93 10.76
C PRO A 62 -15.69 16.30 9.41
N ASP A 63 -15.08 15.15 9.08
CA ASP A 63 -15.33 14.44 7.83
C ASP A 63 -15.51 12.93 8.09
N PRO A 64 -16.70 12.50 8.55
CA PRO A 64 -16.96 11.09 8.84
C PRO A 64 -16.97 10.21 7.58
N GLU A 65 -17.13 10.80 6.39
CA GLU A 65 -17.16 10.09 5.10
C GLU A 65 -15.78 10.01 4.44
N ALA A 66 -14.75 10.64 5.01
CA ALA A 66 -13.40 10.57 4.47
C ALA A 66 -12.89 9.13 4.43
N LEU A 67 -12.20 8.78 3.36
CA LEU A 67 -11.62 7.46 3.15
C LEU A 67 -10.22 7.34 3.77
N THR A 68 -9.85 6.13 4.13
CA THR A 68 -8.51 5.78 4.61
C THR A 68 -7.66 5.28 3.45
N TYR A 69 -6.74 6.11 2.97
CA TYR A 69 -5.66 5.69 2.07
C TYR A 69 -4.47 5.28 2.93
N ASN A 70 -4.05 4.02 2.84
CA ASN A 70 -3.14 3.46 3.82
C ASN A 70 -2.04 2.59 3.19
N ASN A 71 -1.01 2.33 3.99
CA ASN A 71 0.07 1.40 3.71
C ASN A 71 0.76 1.61 2.35
N PRO A 72 1.31 2.80 2.09
CA PRO A 72 2.05 3.06 0.85
C PRO A 72 3.36 2.27 0.81
N VAL A 73 3.65 1.69 -0.36
CA VAL A 73 4.93 1.02 -0.66
C VAL A 73 5.46 1.53 -2.00
N ALA A 74 6.74 1.86 -2.06
CA ALA A 74 7.40 2.23 -3.30
C ALA A 74 8.58 1.30 -3.62
N ILE A 75 8.78 1.02 -4.92
CA ILE A 75 9.96 0.33 -5.45
C ILE A 75 10.54 1.19 -6.55
N ALA A 76 11.80 1.58 -6.42
CA ALA A 76 12.54 2.19 -7.51
C ALA A 76 13.14 1.09 -8.40
N ASP A 77 12.65 0.98 -9.63
CA ASP A 77 13.17 0.03 -10.60
C ASP A 77 14.55 0.48 -11.10
N ALA A 78 15.57 -0.24 -10.72
CA ALA A 78 16.94 0.07 -11.08
C ALA A 78 17.22 -0.12 -12.59
N GLN A 79 16.45 -0.98 -13.27
CA GLN A 79 16.61 -1.28 -14.69
C GLN A 79 15.95 -0.23 -15.58
N SER A 80 14.66 0.08 -15.32
CA SER A 80 13.89 1.03 -16.12
C SER A 80 13.97 2.47 -15.64
N GLY A 81 14.24 2.67 -14.35
CA GLY A 81 14.16 3.97 -13.68
C GLY A 81 12.73 4.34 -13.23
N ALA A 82 11.74 3.50 -13.50
CA ALA A 82 10.38 3.71 -13.05
C ALA A 82 10.27 3.63 -11.52
N VAL A 83 9.25 4.26 -10.99
CA VAL A 83 8.85 4.10 -9.59
C VAL A 83 7.50 3.39 -9.56
N HIS A 84 7.47 2.19 -9.00
CA HIS A 84 6.27 1.44 -8.74
C HIS A 84 5.74 1.84 -7.37
N PHE A 85 4.46 2.15 -7.27
CA PHE A 85 3.84 2.62 -6.05
C PHE A 85 2.54 1.89 -5.78
N LEU A 86 2.45 1.27 -4.61
CA LEU A 86 1.28 0.52 -4.18
C LEU A 86 0.71 1.16 -2.92
N PHE A 87 -0.59 1.03 -2.73
CA PHE A 87 -1.27 1.47 -1.52
C PHE A 87 -2.59 0.70 -1.34
N CYS A 88 -3.13 0.75 -0.15
CA CYS A 88 -4.47 0.24 0.12
C CYS A 88 -5.48 1.37 0.32
N LEU A 89 -6.74 1.05 0.08
CA LEU A 89 -7.89 1.87 0.38
C LEU A 89 -8.80 1.12 1.34
N GLU A 90 -9.08 1.74 2.49
CA GLU A 90 -9.96 1.18 3.53
C GLU A 90 -9.52 -0.21 4.04
N TYR A 91 -8.23 -0.56 3.94
CA TYR A 91 -7.73 -1.90 4.27
C TYR A 91 -8.50 -3.03 3.57
N MET A 92 -9.09 -2.74 2.43
CA MET A 92 -10.02 -3.63 1.75
C MET A 92 -9.66 -3.81 0.28
N ARG A 93 -9.03 -2.82 -0.34
CA ARG A 93 -8.64 -2.84 -1.74
C ARG A 93 -7.21 -2.37 -1.90
N ALA A 94 -6.49 -2.97 -2.82
CA ALA A 94 -5.11 -2.62 -3.14
C ALA A 94 -5.03 -1.99 -4.54
N PHE A 95 -4.21 -0.97 -4.67
CA PHE A 95 -4.01 -0.23 -5.90
C PHE A 95 -2.54 -0.11 -6.25
N TYR A 96 -2.28 -0.04 -7.54
CA TYR A 96 -0.97 0.19 -8.12
C TYR A 96 -0.96 1.45 -8.98
N MET A 97 0.13 2.19 -8.91
CA MET A 97 0.46 3.32 -9.79
C MET A 97 1.90 3.23 -10.22
N ARG A 98 2.23 3.87 -11.33
CA ARG A 98 3.60 3.94 -11.85
C ARG A 98 3.97 5.38 -12.18
N SER A 99 5.22 5.73 -11.93
CA SER A 99 5.85 6.96 -12.37
C SER A 99 7.02 6.64 -13.30
N ASP A 100 7.06 7.26 -14.46
CA ASP A 100 8.15 7.16 -15.42
C ASP A 100 8.98 8.46 -15.49
N ASP A 101 8.69 9.43 -14.63
CA ASP A 101 9.27 10.77 -14.60
C ASP A 101 9.90 11.10 -13.23
N ASP A 102 10.50 10.11 -12.60
CA ASP A 102 11.24 10.27 -11.36
C ASP A 102 10.35 10.74 -10.19
N GLY A 103 9.11 10.24 -10.14
CA GLY A 103 8.13 10.56 -9.11
C GLY A 103 7.50 11.95 -9.24
N ARG A 104 7.62 12.62 -10.40
CA ARG A 104 6.92 13.89 -10.63
C ARG A 104 5.43 13.68 -10.84
N THR A 105 5.05 12.71 -11.64
CA THR A 105 3.65 12.32 -11.83
C THR A 105 3.50 10.81 -11.66
N PHE A 106 2.27 10.37 -11.45
CA PHE A 106 1.91 8.95 -11.38
C PHE A 106 0.75 8.67 -12.33
N SER A 107 0.70 7.46 -12.85
CA SER A 107 -0.45 6.95 -13.61
C SER A 107 -1.73 6.98 -12.75
N LYS A 108 -2.87 6.82 -13.40
CA LYS A 108 -4.11 6.54 -12.66
C LYS A 108 -3.96 5.24 -11.85
N PRO A 109 -4.54 5.16 -10.65
CA PRO A 109 -4.55 3.93 -9.87
C PRO A 109 -5.24 2.79 -10.62
N VAL A 110 -4.60 1.63 -10.64
CA VAL A 110 -5.14 0.37 -11.16
C VAL A 110 -5.47 -0.50 -9.96
N ASP A 111 -6.68 -1.04 -9.92
CA ASP A 111 -7.10 -1.99 -8.87
C ASP A 111 -6.38 -3.33 -9.07
N ILE A 112 -5.61 -3.74 -8.08
CA ILE A 112 -4.87 -5.01 -8.03
C ILE A 112 -5.36 -5.92 -6.91
N THR A 113 -6.55 -5.66 -6.36
CA THR A 113 -7.16 -6.46 -5.29
C THR A 113 -7.30 -7.93 -5.69
N GLY A 114 -7.42 -8.21 -6.99
CA GLY A 114 -7.46 -9.57 -7.54
C GLY A 114 -6.29 -10.46 -7.08
N ALA A 115 -5.09 -9.89 -6.92
CA ALA A 115 -3.94 -10.63 -6.38
C ALA A 115 -4.17 -11.08 -4.92
N PHE A 116 -4.94 -10.33 -4.15
CA PHE A 116 -5.27 -10.69 -2.77
C PHE A 116 -6.42 -11.70 -2.69
N GLU A 117 -7.32 -11.72 -3.68
CA GLU A 117 -8.40 -12.71 -3.73
C GLU A 117 -7.88 -14.15 -3.83
N GLU A 118 -6.69 -14.36 -4.40
CA GLU A 118 -6.06 -15.68 -4.46
C GLU A 118 -5.80 -16.27 -3.07
N PHE A 119 -5.50 -15.44 -2.08
CA PHE A 119 -5.28 -15.88 -0.69
C PHE A 119 -6.54 -16.40 -0.01
N ARG A 120 -7.75 -16.04 -0.49
CA ARG A 120 -9.01 -16.46 0.16
C ARG A 120 -9.22 -17.96 0.16
N LYS A 121 -8.59 -18.67 -0.74
CA LYS A 121 -8.61 -20.14 -0.78
C LYS A 121 -8.03 -20.76 0.49
N GLU A 122 -7.07 -20.06 1.10
CA GLU A 122 -6.36 -20.52 2.29
C GLU A 122 -6.68 -19.68 3.53
N TYR A 123 -6.90 -18.38 3.36
CA TYR A 123 -7.13 -17.44 4.44
C TYR A 123 -8.22 -16.43 4.08
N ALA A 124 -9.41 -16.58 4.67
CA ALA A 124 -10.61 -15.78 4.36
C ALA A 124 -10.52 -14.35 4.93
N TRP A 125 -9.53 -13.60 4.49
CA TRP A 125 -9.25 -12.25 4.95
C TRP A 125 -10.44 -11.29 4.78
N LYS A 126 -10.51 -10.29 5.64
CA LYS A 126 -11.42 -9.14 5.56
C LYS A 126 -10.68 -7.81 5.57
N VAL A 127 -9.40 -7.85 5.94
CA VAL A 127 -8.50 -6.69 6.02
C VAL A 127 -7.19 -7.06 5.36
N ILE A 128 -6.68 -6.18 4.52
CA ILE A 128 -5.42 -6.34 3.80
C ILE A 128 -4.56 -5.09 3.92
N ALA A 129 -3.25 -5.25 3.85
CA ALA A 129 -2.34 -4.14 3.68
C ALA A 129 -1.12 -4.53 2.85
N THR A 130 -0.66 -3.59 2.02
CA THR A 130 0.66 -3.59 1.44
C THR A 130 1.66 -3.10 2.49
N GLY A 131 2.77 -3.81 2.70
CA GLY A 131 3.66 -3.54 3.84
C GLY A 131 3.17 -4.22 5.15
N PRO A 132 3.61 -3.75 6.33
CA PRO A 132 4.54 -2.65 6.55
C PRO A 132 5.95 -2.92 6.02
N GLY A 133 6.70 -1.85 5.80
CA GLY A 133 8.05 -1.92 5.26
C GLY A 133 8.10 -1.45 3.80
N HIS A 134 9.02 -2.00 3.05
CA HIS A 134 9.24 -1.61 1.65
C HIS A 134 9.23 -2.83 0.73
N GLY A 135 8.86 -2.61 -0.52
CA GLY A 135 9.04 -3.59 -1.58
C GLY A 135 10.47 -3.56 -2.13
N ILE A 136 10.85 -4.61 -2.82
CA ILE A 136 12.16 -4.77 -3.44
C ILE A 136 12.03 -5.20 -4.90
N GLN A 137 13.05 -4.88 -5.69
CA GLN A 137 13.28 -5.49 -7.00
C GLN A 137 14.38 -6.53 -6.88
N LEU A 138 14.10 -7.76 -7.26
CA LEU A 138 15.10 -8.82 -7.33
C LEU A 138 16.01 -8.64 -8.55
N LYS A 139 17.16 -9.32 -8.56
CA LYS A 139 18.11 -9.32 -9.69
C LYS A 139 17.46 -9.79 -11.00
N SER A 140 16.48 -10.68 -10.91
CA SER A 140 15.67 -11.14 -12.06
C SER A 140 14.78 -10.06 -12.66
N GLY A 141 14.57 -8.94 -11.96
CA GLY A 141 13.61 -7.90 -12.33
C GLY A 141 12.26 -8.03 -11.62
N ARG A 142 11.97 -9.18 -10.95
CA ARG A 142 10.74 -9.38 -10.18
C ARG A 142 10.62 -8.30 -9.11
N LEU A 143 9.43 -7.71 -9.04
CA LEU A 143 9.03 -6.83 -7.95
C LEU A 143 8.37 -7.69 -6.87
N VAL A 144 8.73 -7.47 -5.61
CA VAL A 144 8.17 -8.20 -4.46
C VAL A 144 7.74 -7.19 -3.40
N VAL A 145 6.51 -7.32 -2.92
CA VAL A 145 5.93 -6.45 -1.89
C VAL A 145 5.45 -7.33 -0.73
N PRO A 146 5.92 -7.11 0.50
CA PRO A 146 5.36 -7.76 1.67
C PRO A 146 3.92 -7.30 1.87
N VAL A 147 3.06 -8.21 2.31
CA VAL A 147 1.66 -7.92 2.61
C VAL A 147 1.24 -8.65 3.87
N TRP A 148 0.20 -8.15 4.53
CA TRP A 148 -0.47 -8.91 5.56
C TRP A 148 -1.98 -8.93 5.34
N LEU A 149 -2.59 -9.96 5.91
CA LEU A 149 -4.01 -10.24 5.78
C LEU A 149 -4.57 -10.54 7.17
N ALA A 150 -5.77 -10.05 7.47
CA ALA A 150 -6.41 -10.31 8.76
C ALA A 150 -7.86 -10.77 8.59
N LEU A 151 -8.31 -11.60 9.54
CA LEU A 151 -9.70 -12.08 9.60
C LEU A 151 -10.65 -11.04 10.18
N GLY A 152 -10.13 -10.10 10.99
CA GLY A 152 -10.96 -9.09 11.64
C GLY A 152 -11.97 -9.68 12.61
N THR A 153 -11.54 -10.58 13.48
CA THR A 153 -12.40 -11.25 14.47
C THR A 153 -12.04 -10.83 15.90
N GLY A 154 -12.89 -11.19 16.88
CA GLY A 154 -12.61 -10.89 18.27
C GLY A 154 -12.61 -9.40 18.65
N GLY A 155 -13.32 -8.57 17.88
CA GLY A 155 -13.38 -7.12 18.14
C GLY A 155 -12.15 -6.33 17.68
N ASN A 156 -11.20 -6.97 16.97
CA ASN A 156 -10.03 -6.33 16.42
C ASN A 156 -9.95 -6.56 14.89
N ALA A 157 -10.10 -5.49 14.10
CA ALA A 157 -10.09 -5.58 12.65
C ALA A 157 -8.77 -6.13 12.08
N HIS A 158 -7.65 -5.92 12.78
CA HIS A 158 -6.33 -6.31 12.32
C HIS A 158 -5.88 -7.69 12.81
N ARG A 159 -6.76 -8.46 13.49
CA ARG A 159 -6.39 -9.76 14.10
C ARG A 159 -7.44 -10.85 13.89
N PRO A 160 -7.05 -12.14 13.98
CA PRO A 160 -5.69 -12.64 13.79
C PRO A 160 -5.20 -12.33 12.40
N SER A 161 -3.89 -12.30 12.17
CA SER A 161 -3.30 -11.95 10.90
C SER A 161 -2.19 -12.91 10.47
N VAL A 162 -1.92 -12.93 9.16
CA VAL A 162 -0.82 -13.68 8.54
C VAL A 162 -0.04 -12.75 7.63
N ALA A 163 1.22 -13.06 7.39
CA ALA A 163 2.08 -12.36 6.45
C ALA A 163 2.28 -13.17 5.16
N SER A 164 2.42 -12.46 4.06
CA SER A 164 2.73 -13.02 2.75
C SER A 164 3.47 -11.99 1.90
N THR A 165 3.57 -12.25 0.60
CA THR A 165 4.03 -11.32 -0.41
C THR A 165 3.07 -11.32 -1.60
N ILE A 166 3.03 -10.22 -2.34
CA ILE A 166 2.59 -10.20 -3.74
C ILE A 166 3.78 -9.87 -4.62
N TYR A 167 3.78 -10.32 -5.85
CA TYR A 167 4.87 -10.10 -6.77
C TYR A 167 4.39 -9.82 -8.20
N SER A 168 5.29 -9.22 -8.99
CA SER A 168 5.09 -8.97 -10.42
C SER A 168 6.37 -9.34 -11.18
N ASP A 169 6.23 -10.09 -12.27
CA ASP A 169 7.31 -10.48 -13.18
C ASP A 169 7.39 -9.61 -14.44
N ASP A 170 6.39 -8.77 -14.64
CA ASP A 170 6.18 -7.94 -15.85
C ASP A 170 6.22 -6.44 -15.56
N ARG A 171 7.03 -6.04 -14.57
CA ARG A 171 7.23 -4.63 -14.18
C ARG A 171 5.93 -3.93 -13.74
N GLY A 172 5.07 -4.64 -13.03
CA GLY A 172 3.85 -4.11 -12.44
C GLY A 172 2.63 -4.16 -13.34
N ALA A 173 2.70 -4.77 -14.52
CA ALA A 173 1.53 -4.93 -15.38
C ALA A 173 0.52 -5.91 -14.78
N THR A 174 1.00 -7.01 -14.19
CA THR A 174 0.18 -7.97 -13.43
C THR A 174 0.79 -8.23 -12.05
N TRP A 175 -0.06 -8.60 -11.09
CA TRP A 175 0.34 -8.93 -9.73
C TRP A 175 -0.26 -10.27 -9.31
N HIS A 176 0.52 -11.04 -8.57
CA HIS A 176 0.20 -12.40 -8.13
C HIS A 176 0.44 -12.57 -6.64
N ALA A 177 -0.31 -13.46 -6.01
CA ALA A 177 -0.10 -13.87 -4.63
C ALA A 177 1.16 -14.74 -4.52
N GLY A 178 1.93 -14.53 -3.45
CA GLY A 178 2.89 -15.51 -2.96
C GLY A 178 2.22 -16.51 -2.01
N GLU A 179 3.00 -17.42 -1.45
CA GLU A 179 2.52 -18.31 -0.40
C GLU A 179 2.42 -17.57 0.94
N ILE A 180 1.49 -17.99 1.80
CA ILE A 180 1.44 -17.50 3.18
C ILE A 180 2.73 -17.95 3.89
N ALA A 181 3.50 -16.97 4.35
CA ALA A 181 4.81 -17.21 4.94
C ALA A 181 4.65 -17.87 6.31
N VAL A 182 4.81 -19.10 6.43
CA VAL A 182 4.85 -19.98 7.62
C VAL A 182 3.55 -20.03 8.44
N PRO A 183 2.98 -21.21 8.68
CA PRO A 183 1.79 -21.39 9.53
C PRO A 183 1.93 -20.76 10.94
N HIS A 184 3.13 -20.68 11.46
CA HIS A 184 3.44 -20.10 12.79
C HIS A 184 3.20 -18.60 12.87
N THR A 185 3.25 -17.87 11.75
CA THR A 185 2.98 -16.42 11.76
C THR A 185 1.53 -16.11 12.12
N ARG A 186 0.63 -17.07 12.04
CA ARG A 186 -0.77 -16.93 12.48
C ARG A 186 -0.88 -16.60 13.97
N GLU A 187 0.10 -17.02 14.77
CA GLU A 187 0.14 -16.79 16.22
C GLU A 187 0.99 -15.56 16.60
N TRP A 188 1.92 -15.15 15.74
CA TRP A 188 2.98 -14.19 16.08
C TRP A 188 2.79 -12.79 15.47
N VAL A 189 1.97 -12.64 14.45
CA VAL A 189 1.67 -11.32 13.88
C VAL A 189 0.56 -10.66 14.73
N ASN A 190 1.01 -9.93 15.72
CA ASN A 190 0.18 -9.20 16.68
C ASN A 190 0.13 -7.71 16.35
#